data_4a000fc486c9e6ba1cee43722407763c
#
_entry.id   4a000fc486c9e6ba1cee43722407763c
#
_cell.length_a   1.000
_cell.length_b   1.000
_cell.length_c   1.000
_cell.angle_alpha   90.00
_cell.angle_beta   90.00
_cell.angle_gamma   90.00
#
_symmetry.space_group_name_H-M   'P 1'
#
loop_
_entity.id
_entity.type
_entity.pdbx_description
1 polymer ?
#
loop_
_entity_poly.entity_id
_entity_poly.type
_entity_poly.pdbx_seq_one_letter_code
_entity_poly.pdbx_strand_id
1 'polypeptide(L)'
;MCIRDRLASFVIFSTIIITNKNLSNRFLYSQDSVRTSFIEKIKTHEPRYDIWRFSLQIFDEQNLGFFGLGTYKTQELLVEKYKLMPIDKRKNWFIQRNFNTHNQYIDIILSFGFLGLILFAVFIREIILKTYKNVYSLNLTLSLILFLVIENLFHRQLGSFILALTIVIAVHIINSQNEKDISS
;
A
#
# COMPACT_ATOMS: atom_id res chain seq x y z
N MET A 1 10.13 20.07 -17.84
CA MET A 1 10.14 20.61 -16.45
C MET A 1 11.59 20.69 -15.99
N CYS A 2 12.09 21.89 -15.70
CA CYS A 2 13.50 22.12 -15.40
C CYS A 2 13.86 21.58 -14.00
N ILE A 3 15.12 21.14 -13.79
CA ILE A 3 15.63 20.71 -12.47
C ILE A 3 15.41 21.82 -11.42
N ARG A 4 15.54 23.09 -11.83
CA ARG A 4 15.28 24.27 -11.02
C ARG A 4 13.84 24.33 -10.47
N ASP A 5 12.83 23.92 -11.26
CA ASP A 5 11.43 23.95 -10.85
C ASP A 5 11.14 22.85 -9.81
N ARG A 6 11.80 21.70 -9.94
CA ARG A 6 11.70 20.59 -8.97
C ARG A 6 12.33 20.97 -7.64
N LEU A 7 13.50 21.62 -7.66
CA LEU A 7 14.17 22.11 -6.45
C LEU A 7 13.34 23.21 -5.78
N ALA A 8 12.80 24.16 -6.55
CA ALA A 8 11.93 25.20 -6.03
C ALA A 8 10.66 24.61 -5.37
N SER A 9 10.01 23.65 -6.02
CA SER A 9 8.84 22.95 -5.46
C SER A 9 9.18 22.20 -4.17
N PHE A 10 10.33 21.53 -4.11
CA PHE A 10 10.78 20.84 -2.91
C PHE A 10 11.06 21.81 -1.75
N VAL A 11 11.72 22.94 -2.02
CA VAL A 11 11.97 23.98 -1.02
C VAL A 11 10.67 24.58 -0.49
N ILE A 12 9.72 24.93 -1.39
CA ILE A 12 8.40 25.46 -1.00
C ILE A 12 7.66 24.45 -0.13
N PHE A 13 7.60 23.17 -0.53
CA PHE A 13 6.93 22.13 0.21
C PHE A 13 7.55 21.91 1.60
N SER A 14 8.89 21.90 1.68
CA SER A 14 9.60 21.76 2.96
C SER A 14 9.35 22.98 3.86
N THR A 15 9.31 24.19 3.30
CA THR A 15 9.01 25.41 4.06
C THR A 15 7.58 25.38 4.59
N ILE A 16 6.60 24.94 3.81
CA ILE A 16 5.20 24.80 4.26
C ILE A 16 5.11 23.79 5.41
N ILE A 17 5.81 22.66 5.35
CA ILE A 17 5.82 21.67 6.43
C ILE A 17 6.42 22.26 7.71
N ILE A 18 7.52 22.97 7.61
CA ILE A 18 8.22 23.54 8.78
C ILE A 18 7.42 24.69 9.42
N THR A 19 6.79 25.55 8.61
CA THR A 19 6.07 26.72 9.10
C THR A 19 4.66 26.39 9.61
N ASN A 20 4.03 25.34 9.11
CA ASN A 20 2.71 24.92 9.55
C ASN A 20 2.81 23.96 10.73
N LYS A 21 2.48 24.43 11.94
CA LYS A 21 2.58 23.67 13.19
C LYS A 21 1.83 22.32 13.17
N ASN A 22 0.69 22.26 12.49
CA ASN A 22 -0.09 21.02 12.36
C ASN A 22 0.57 20.02 11.41
N LEU A 23 1.16 20.50 10.32
CA LEU A 23 1.92 19.68 9.38
C LEU A 23 3.25 19.23 10.01
N SER A 24 3.98 20.15 10.62
CA SER A 24 5.21 19.87 11.36
C SER A 24 5.01 18.79 12.41
N ASN A 25 3.95 18.89 13.22
CA ASN A 25 3.64 17.88 14.22
C ASN A 25 3.30 16.51 13.62
N ARG A 26 2.65 16.47 12.45
CA ARG A 26 2.35 15.22 11.75
C ARG A 26 3.57 14.59 11.09
N PHE A 27 4.42 15.38 10.43
CA PHE A 27 5.55 14.87 9.68
C PHE A 27 6.83 14.75 10.51
N LEU A 28 7.06 15.68 11.45
CA LEU A 28 8.28 15.72 12.24
C LEU A 28 8.11 15.14 13.65
N TYR A 29 6.87 14.80 14.05
CA TYR A 29 6.56 14.24 15.39
C TYR A 29 7.22 15.02 16.54
N SER A 30 7.25 16.37 16.44
CA SER A 30 8.17 17.21 17.22
C SER A 30 7.70 17.60 18.63
N GLN A 31 6.53 17.16 19.10
CA GLN A 31 5.92 17.70 20.32
C GLN A 31 6.01 16.82 21.58
N ASP A 32 6.60 15.64 21.54
CA ASP A 32 6.75 14.86 22.79
C ASP A 32 8.12 15.13 23.41
N SER A 33 8.07 15.67 24.63
CA SER A 33 9.22 16.01 25.50
C SER A 33 10.08 14.82 25.95
N VAL A 34 9.73 13.61 25.54
CA VAL A 34 10.51 12.38 25.75
C VAL A 34 11.22 12.05 24.45
N ARG A 35 12.54 11.80 24.51
CA ARG A 35 13.37 11.30 23.41
C ARG A 35 12.96 9.89 23.00
N THR A 36 11.74 9.70 22.55
CA THR A 36 11.32 8.46 21.90
C THR A 36 11.95 8.39 20.52
N SER A 37 12.52 7.23 20.17
CA SER A 37 13.11 7.06 18.84
C SER A 37 12.03 7.24 17.76
N PHE A 38 12.40 7.70 16.56
CA PHE A 38 11.47 7.81 15.43
C PHE A 38 10.70 6.49 15.18
N ILE A 39 11.37 5.36 15.38
CA ILE A 39 10.80 4.01 15.26
C ILE A 39 9.70 3.76 16.31
N GLU A 40 9.89 4.19 17.56
CA GLU A 40 8.86 4.06 18.61
C GLU A 40 7.64 4.93 18.31
N LYS A 41 7.85 6.12 17.77
CA LYS A 41 6.76 6.99 17.34
C LYS A 41 5.94 6.39 16.20
N ILE A 42 6.58 5.79 15.20
CA ILE A 42 5.89 5.04 14.14
C ILE A 42 5.07 3.89 14.75
N LYS A 43 5.66 3.09 15.61
CA LYS A 43 4.98 1.96 16.28
C LYS A 43 3.72 2.41 17.05
N THR A 44 3.77 3.59 17.65
CA THR A 44 2.68 4.09 18.49
C THR A 44 1.58 4.76 17.68
N HIS A 45 1.92 5.46 16.58
CA HIS A 45 0.96 6.30 15.85
C HIS A 45 0.46 5.68 14.55
N GLU A 46 1.27 4.83 13.89
CA GLU A 46 0.90 4.23 12.60
C GLU A 46 0.14 2.90 12.79
N PRO A 47 -1.15 2.85 12.44
CA PRO A 47 -1.94 1.63 12.62
C PRO A 47 -1.44 0.46 11.78
N ARG A 48 -0.86 0.71 10.60
CA ARG A 48 -0.32 -0.33 9.72
C ARG A 48 0.76 -1.17 10.38
N TYR A 49 1.53 -0.58 11.32
CA TYR A 49 2.54 -1.33 12.06
C TYR A 49 1.91 -2.51 12.83
N ASP A 50 0.84 -2.26 13.59
CA ASP A 50 0.15 -3.32 14.33
C ASP A 50 -0.57 -4.29 13.41
N ILE A 51 -1.24 -3.79 12.37
CA ILE A 51 -1.94 -4.62 11.39
C ILE A 51 -0.98 -5.61 10.72
N TRP A 52 0.17 -5.13 10.23
CA TRP A 52 1.15 -6.00 9.56
C TRP A 52 1.82 -6.98 10.53
N ARG A 53 2.10 -6.55 11.76
CA ARG A 53 2.60 -7.43 12.81
C ARG A 53 1.63 -8.57 13.09
N PHE A 54 0.34 -8.28 13.25
CA PHE A 54 -0.69 -9.31 13.45
C PHE A 54 -0.87 -10.20 12.22
N SER A 55 -0.78 -9.63 11.04
CA SER A 55 -0.83 -10.39 9.78
C SER A 55 0.30 -11.42 9.69
N LEU A 56 1.53 -11.02 10.04
CA LEU A 56 2.68 -11.93 10.09
C LEU A 56 2.53 -13.00 11.18
N GLN A 57 1.99 -12.64 12.36
CA GLN A 57 1.68 -13.63 13.40
C GLN A 57 0.65 -14.66 12.92
N ILE A 58 -0.40 -14.24 12.21
CA ILE A 58 -1.38 -15.15 11.62
C ILE A 58 -0.70 -16.08 10.61
N PHE A 59 0.19 -15.55 9.78
CA PHE A 59 0.94 -16.34 8.80
C PHE A 59 1.71 -17.47 9.49
N ASP A 60 2.46 -17.15 10.56
CA ASP A 60 3.26 -18.11 11.30
C ASP A 60 2.38 -19.13 12.06
N GLU A 61 1.35 -18.66 12.78
CA GLU A 61 0.48 -19.52 13.60
C GLU A 61 -0.36 -20.51 12.78
N GLN A 62 -0.78 -20.10 11.57
CA GLN A 62 -1.59 -20.94 10.71
C GLN A 62 -0.76 -21.86 9.80
N ASN A 63 0.59 -21.81 9.91
CA ASN A 63 1.51 -22.57 9.04
C ASN A 63 1.10 -22.50 7.56
N LEU A 64 0.84 -21.28 7.08
CA LEU A 64 0.32 -21.07 5.74
C LEU A 64 1.29 -21.60 4.69
N GLY A 65 0.78 -22.52 3.86
CA GLY A 65 1.54 -23.16 2.80
C GLY A 65 1.06 -22.73 1.41
N PHE A 66 0.85 -23.72 0.55
CA PHE A 66 0.48 -23.50 -0.85
C PHE A 66 -0.87 -22.80 -1.00
N PHE A 67 -1.85 -23.15 -0.17
CA PHE A 67 -3.16 -22.53 -0.11
C PHE A 67 -3.29 -21.62 1.12
N GLY A 68 -4.11 -20.54 0.99
CA GLY A 68 -4.40 -19.61 2.08
C GLY A 68 -5.68 -19.97 2.85
N LEU A 69 -6.08 -19.07 3.74
CA LEU A 69 -7.24 -19.22 4.64
C LEU A 69 -8.56 -18.81 3.98
N GLY A 70 -8.51 -18.11 2.87
CA GLY A 70 -9.65 -17.37 2.31
C GLY A 70 -9.79 -15.98 2.94
N THR A 71 -10.39 -15.06 2.20
CA THR A 71 -10.52 -13.65 2.61
C THR A 71 -11.32 -13.46 3.89
N TYR A 72 -12.40 -14.24 4.06
CA TYR A 72 -13.26 -14.17 5.24
C TYR A 72 -12.48 -14.57 6.51
N LYS A 73 -11.81 -15.73 6.49
CA LYS A 73 -11.07 -16.24 7.65
C LYS A 73 -9.88 -15.36 8.01
N THR A 74 -9.20 -14.81 6.99
CA THR A 74 -8.13 -13.83 7.19
C THR A 74 -8.63 -12.61 7.98
N GLN A 75 -9.77 -12.06 7.58
CA GLN A 75 -10.37 -10.91 8.27
C GLN A 75 -10.85 -11.26 9.69
N GLU A 76 -11.44 -12.43 9.88
CA GLU A 76 -11.87 -12.91 11.19
C GLU A 76 -10.68 -13.00 12.16
N LEU A 77 -9.58 -13.63 11.74
CA LEU A 77 -8.38 -13.79 12.57
C LEU A 77 -7.72 -12.44 12.89
N LEU A 78 -7.72 -11.48 11.94
CA LEU A 78 -7.24 -10.13 12.22
C LEU A 78 -8.06 -9.48 13.34
N VAL A 79 -9.39 -9.56 13.28
CA VAL A 79 -10.25 -9.01 14.32
C VAL A 79 -10.04 -9.72 15.67
N GLU A 80 -9.79 -11.02 15.67
CA GLU A 80 -9.42 -11.75 16.89
C GLU A 80 -8.12 -11.21 17.48
N LYS A 81 -7.08 -10.96 16.66
CA LYS A 81 -5.84 -10.31 17.12
C LYS A 81 -6.08 -8.92 17.69
N TYR A 82 -6.96 -8.12 17.09
CA TYR A 82 -7.33 -6.81 17.63
C TYR A 82 -7.99 -6.90 19.00
N LYS A 83 -8.80 -7.94 19.25
CA LYS A 83 -9.41 -8.19 20.56
C LYS A 83 -8.39 -8.54 21.64
N LEU A 84 -7.20 -9.03 21.28
CA LEU A 84 -6.11 -9.33 22.22
C LEU A 84 -5.25 -8.11 22.59
N MET A 85 -5.44 -6.97 21.92
CA MET A 85 -4.74 -5.74 22.26
C MET A 85 -5.08 -5.28 23.69
N PRO A 86 -4.19 -4.53 24.37
CA PRO A 86 -4.50 -3.88 25.65
C PRO A 86 -5.81 -3.07 25.56
N ILE A 87 -6.57 -3.08 26.65
CA ILE A 87 -7.87 -2.39 26.70
C ILE A 87 -7.62 -0.87 26.75
N ASP A 88 -7.71 -0.22 25.62
CA ASP A 88 -7.60 1.22 25.47
C ASP A 88 -8.48 1.74 24.30
N LYS A 89 -8.42 3.05 24.06
CA LYS A 89 -9.12 3.70 22.94
C LYS A 89 -8.67 3.14 21.58
N ARG A 90 -7.41 2.71 21.46
CA ARG A 90 -6.83 2.16 20.23
C ARG A 90 -7.44 0.80 19.88
N LYS A 91 -7.59 -0.11 20.85
CA LYS A 91 -8.27 -1.40 20.66
C LYS A 91 -9.70 -1.21 20.14
N ASN A 92 -10.48 -0.35 20.80
CA ASN A 92 -11.86 -0.08 20.41
C ASN A 92 -11.94 0.49 18.99
N TRP A 93 -11.01 1.36 18.64
CA TRP A 93 -10.92 1.93 17.30
C TRP A 93 -10.59 0.87 16.24
N PHE A 94 -9.64 -0.04 16.50
CA PHE A 94 -9.32 -1.15 15.60
C PHE A 94 -10.52 -2.08 15.36
N ILE A 95 -11.24 -2.45 16.43
CA ILE A 95 -12.42 -3.31 16.34
C ILE A 95 -13.56 -2.62 15.58
N GLN A 96 -13.85 -1.35 15.89
CA GLN A 96 -14.92 -0.60 15.22
C GLN A 96 -14.66 -0.36 13.74
N ARG A 97 -13.41 -0.07 13.38
CA ARG A 97 -13.01 0.16 11.98
C ARG A 97 -12.88 -1.11 11.17
N ASN A 98 -12.73 -2.25 11.85
CA ASN A 98 -12.57 -3.54 11.20
C ASN A 98 -11.49 -3.51 10.09
N PHE A 99 -10.30 -3.01 10.44
CA PHE A 99 -9.21 -2.82 9.48
C PHE A 99 -8.85 -4.14 8.80
N ASN A 100 -8.66 -4.09 7.49
CA ASN A 100 -8.05 -5.15 6.71
C ASN A 100 -6.51 -5.04 6.77
N THR A 101 -5.80 -5.85 5.99
CA THR A 101 -4.33 -5.89 5.99
C THR A 101 -3.66 -4.59 5.54
N HIS A 102 -4.36 -3.67 4.86
CA HIS A 102 -3.80 -2.46 4.23
C HIS A 102 -2.49 -2.71 3.47
N ASN A 103 -2.38 -3.90 2.86
CA ASN A 103 -1.28 -4.31 2.01
C ASN A 103 -1.77 -5.48 1.14
N GLN A 104 -1.84 -5.26 -0.17
CA GLN A 104 -2.40 -6.25 -1.10
C GLN A 104 -1.59 -7.54 -1.14
N TYR A 105 -0.27 -7.47 -0.97
CA TYR A 105 0.60 -8.65 -1.00
C TYR A 105 0.41 -9.53 0.23
N ILE A 106 0.35 -8.90 1.41
CA ILE A 106 0.05 -9.60 2.67
C ILE A 106 -1.35 -10.22 2.61
N ASP A 107 -2.32 -9.50 2.07
CA ASP A 107 -3.67 -10.00 1.92
C ASP A 107 -3.73 -11.24 1.01
N ILE A 108 -3.05 -11.20 -0.12
CA ILE A 108 -3.02 -12.30 -1.07
C ILE A 108 -2.36 -13.54 -0.44
N ILE A 109 -1.23 -13.38 0.25
CA ILE A 109 -0.55 -14.54 0.84
C ILE A 109 -1.37 -15.16 1.99
N LEU A 110 -2.05 -14.35 2.79
CA LEU A 110 -2.92 -14.86 3.86
C LEU A 110 -4.18 -15.52 3.29
N SER A 111 -4.80 -14.90 2.30
CA SER A 111 -6.09 -15.36 1.77
C SER A 111 -5.96 -16.50 0.76
N PHE A 112 -4.91 -16.50 -0.08
CA PHE A 112 -4.75 -17.43 -1.19
C PHE A 112 -3.45 -18.25 -1.15
N GLY A 113 -2.59 -18.02 -0.15
CA GLY A 113 -1.33 -18.71 0.03
C GLY A 113 -0.27 -18.35 -1.01
N PHE A 114 0.76 -19.19 -1.10
CA PHE A 114 1.84 -19.00 -2.10
C PHE A 114 1.34 -19.12 -3.53
N LEU A 115 0.32 -19.95 -3.80
CA LEU A 115 -0.29 -20.05 -5.13
C LEU A 115 -0.85 -18.72 -5.58
N GLY A 116 -1.62 -18.05 -4.73
CA GLY A 116 -2.17 -16.74 -5.03
C GLY A 116 -1.10 -15.68 -5.25
N LEU A 117 -0.04 -15.70 -4.43
CA LEU A 117 1.08 -14.77 -4.58
C LEU A 117 1.85 -14.97 -5.88
N ILE A 118 2.08 -16.22 -6.30
CA ILE A 118 2.74 -16.56 -7.58
C ILE A 118 1.88 -16.07 -8.74
N LEU A 119 0.58 -16.39 -8.76
CA LEU A 119 -0.33 -15.94 -9.82
C LEU A 119 -0.39 -14.41 -9.90
N PHE A 120 -0.41 -13.74 -8.74
CA PHE A 120 -0.37 -12.29 -8.69
C PHE A 120 0.96 -11.71 -9.19
N ALA A 121 2.08 -12.33 -8.86
CA ALA A 121 3.41 -11.94 -9.36
C ALA A 121 3.51 -12.11 -10.89
N VAL A 122 2.96 -13.20 -11.45
CA VAL A 122 2.86 -13.40 -12.91
C VAL A 122 1.99 -12.29 -13.53
N PHE A 123 0.85 -11.98 -12.95
CA PHE A 123 -0.02 -10.90 -13.41
C PHE A 123 0.71 -9.54 -13.45
N ILE A 124 1.40 -9.17 -12.37
CA ILE A 124 2.19 -7.93 -12.31
C ILE A 124 3.33 -7.95 -13.35
N ARG A 125 4.02 -9.08 -13.48
CA ARG A 125 5.07 -9.27 -14.50
C ARG A 125 4.53 -9.00 -15.91
N GLU A 126 3.39 -9.55 -16.28
CA GLU A 126 2.80 -9.35 -17.60
C GLU A 126 2.45 -7.87 -17.87
N ILE A 127 1.98 -7.15 -16.86
CA ILE A 127 1.74 -5.71 -16.99
C ILE A 127 3.05 -4.97 -17.22
N ILE A 128 4.10 -5.27 -16.42
CA ILE A 128 5.42 -4.65 -16.60
C ILE A 128 5.97 -4.93 -18.00
N LEU A 129 5.90 -6.19 -18.47
CA LEU A 129 6.40 -6.57 -19.80
C LEU A 129 5.64 -5.86 -20.95
N LYS A 130 4.39 -5.48 -20.73
CA LYS A 130 3.64 -4.68 -21.70
C LYS A 130 3.99 -3.19 -21.62
N THR A 131 4.36 -2.68 -20.45
CA THR A 131 4.50 -1.24 -20.20
C THR A 131 5.95 -0.72 -20.22
N TYR A 132 6.97 -1.59 -20.14
CA TYR A 132 8.37 -1.20 -19.90
C TYR A 132 8.98 -0.34 -21.02
N LYS A 133 8.49 -0.43 -22.25
CA LYS A 133 9.01 0.34 -23.39
C LYS A 133 8.58 1.82 -23.37
N ASN A 134 7.53 2.15 -22.66
CA ASN A 134 7.02 3.51 -22.55
C ASN A 134 7.21 4.04 -21.13
N VAL A 135 7.95 5.13 -20.98
CA VAL A 135 8.28 5.71 -19.67
C VAL A 135 7.04 6.12 -18.88
N TYR A 136 6.00 6.67 -19.53
CA TYR A 136 4.77 7.08 -18.86
C TYR A 136 3.96 5.89 -18.37
N SER A 137 3.79 4.88 -19.23
CA SER A 137 3.10 3.64 -18.87
C SER A 137 3.82 2.87 -17.77
N LEU A 138 5.15 2.79 -17.85
CA LEU A 138 5.96 2.16 -16.82
C LEU A 138 5.83 2.88 -15.47
N ASN A 139 5.94 4.21 -15.45
CA ASN A 139 5.80 4.98 -14.22
C ASN A 139 4.40 4.83 -13.61
N LEU A 140 3.36 4.78 -14.43
CA LEU A 140 1.99 4.54 -13.95
C LEU A 140 1.87 3.14 -13.32
N THR A 141 2.43 2.13 -13.97
CA THR A 141 2.47 0.75 -13.47
C THR A 141 3.27 0.63 -12.16
N LEU A 142 4.45 1.24 -12.08
CA LEU A 142 5.26 1.23 -10.86
C LEU A 142 4.58 1.96 -9.71
N SER A 143 3.91 3.09 -9.99
CA SER A 143 3.11 3.80 -8.99
C SER A 143 1.97 2.94 -8.44
N LEU A 144 1.30 2.18 -9.31
CA LEU A 144 0.27 1.23 -8.90
C LEU A 144 0.85 0.13 -8.00
N ILE A 145 1.98 -0.49 -8.38
CA ILE A 145 2.67 -1.53 -7.62
C ILE A 145 3.06 -1.02 -6.22
N LEU A 146 3.60 0.19 -6.13
CA LEU A 146 3.94 0.82 -4.86
C LEU A 146 2.68 1.13 -4.02
N PHE A 147 1.60 1.55 -4.66
CA PHE A 147 0.35 1.81 -3.95
C PHE A 147 -0.25 0.53 -3.33
N LEU A 148 -0.11 -0.62 -3.98
CA LEU A 148 -0.55 -1.92 -3.46
C LEU A 148 0.22 -2.36 -2.19
N VAL A 149 1.38 -1.78 -1.89
CA VAL A 149 2.10 -2.02 -0.61
C VAL A 149 1.38 -1.36 0.58
N ILE A 150 0.72 -0.24 0.34
CA ILE A 150 0.12 0.57 1.42
C ILE A 150 -1.40 0.50 1.46
N GLU A 151 -2.05 -0.10 0.45
CA GLU A 151 -3.50 -0.19 0.39
C GLU A 151 -3.97 -1.48 -0.30
N ASN A 152 -5.14 -1.96 0.15
CA ASN A 152 -5.83 -3.15 -0.34
C ASN A 152 -6.89 -2.75 -1.36
N LEU A 153 -6.57 -2.83 -2.64
CA LEU A 153 -7.50 -2.41 -3.69
C LEU A 153 -8.61 -3.43 -3.94
N PHE A 154 -8.34 -4.74 -3.74
CA PHE A 154 -9.31 -5.80 -4.04
C PHE A 154 -10.48 -5.87 -3.04
N HIS A 155 -10.32 -5.29 -1.85
CA HIS A 155 -11.39 -5.28 -0.83
C HIS A 155 -12.48 -4.22 -1.07
N ARG A 156 -12.28 -3.31 -2.04
CA ARG A 156 -13.21 -2.20 -2.30
C ARG A 156 -13.53 -2.13 -3.79
N GLN A 157 -14.81 -1.98 -4.13
CA GLN A 157 -15.23 -1.80 -5.52
C GLN A 157 -14.49 -0.64 -6.21
N LEU A 158 -14.38 0.50 -5.52
CA LEU A 158 -13.62 1.64 -6.03
C LEU A 158 -12.14 1.31 -6.24
N GLY A 159 -11.52 0.55 -5.33
CA GLY A 159 -10.14 0.11 -5.45
C GLY A 159 -9.93 -0.76 -6.69
N SER A 160 -10.76 -1.76 -6.89
CA SER A 160 -10.72 -2.63 -8.07
C SER A 160 -10.95 -1.85 -9.38
N PHE A 161 -11.84 -0.86 -9.36
CA PHE A 161 -12.07 0.03 -10.50
C PHE A 161 -10.82 0.88 -10.81
N ILE A 162 -10.20 1.50 -9.80
CA ILE A 162 -8.97 2.28 -9.97
C ILE A 162 -7.84 1.41 -10.52
N LEU A 163 -7.67 0.19 -10.02
CA LEU A 163 -6.68 -0.76 -10.52
C LEU A 163 -6.92 -1.07 -11.99
N ALA A 164 -8.14 -1.46 -12.36
CA ALA A 164 -8.50 -1.78 -13.74
C ALA A 164 -8.31 -0.58 -14.67
N LEU A 165 -8.78 0.61 -14.27
CA LEU A 165 -8.64 1.85 -15.04
C LEU A 165 -7.16 2.20 -15.27
N THR A 166 -6.34 2.10 -14.24
CA THR A 166 -4.89 2.37 -14.33
C THR A 166 -4.21 1.45 -15.32
N ILE A 167 -4.53 0.15 -15.30
CA ILE A 167 -3.99 -0.84 -16.26
C ILE A 167 -4.45 -0.52 -17.68
N VAL A 168 -5.74 -0.23 -17.87
CA VAL A 168 -6.28 0.11 -19.20
C VAL A 168 -5.58 1.34 -19.76
N ILE A 169 -5.43 2.40 -18.97
CA ILE A 169 -4.72 3.62 -19.41
C ILE A 169 -3.27 3.31 -19.75
N ALA A 170 -2.54 2.57 -18.90
CA ALA A 170 -1.16 2.22 -19.14
C ALA A 170 -0.95 1.43 -20.44
N VAL A 171 -1.84 0.49 -20.74
CA VAL A 171 -1.80 -0.29 -21.99
C VAL A 171 -2.24 0.54 -23.21
N HIS A 172 -3.25 1.39 -23.07
CA HIS A 172 -3.74 2.24 -24.15
C HIS A 172 -2.68 3.24 -24.66
N ILE A 173 -1.91 3.85 -23.75
CA ILE A 173 -0.80 4.76 -24.11
C ILE A 173 0.19 4.08 -25.06
N ILE A 174 0.49 2.79 -24.85
CA ILE A 174 1.43 2.04 -25.68
C ILE A 174 0.83 1.77 -27.06
N ASN A 175 -0.43 1.32 -27.11
CA ASN A 175 -1.08 1.00 -28.36
C ASN A 175 -1.17 2.23 -29.27
N SER A 176 -1.51 3.40 -28.72
CA SER A 176 -1.57 4.66 -29.46
C SER A 176 -0.22 5.15 -29.98
N GLN A 177 0.89 4.78 -29.35
CA GLN A 177 2.24 5.07 -29.88
C GLN A 177 2.64 4.14 -31.00
N ASN A 178 2.38 2.84 -30.83
CA ASN A 178 2.67 1.86 -31.88
C ASN A 178 1.93 2.16 -33.21
N GLU A 179 0.68 2.65 -33.12
CA GLU A 179 -0.08 3.07 -34.30
C GLU A 179 0.54 4.29 -35.01
N LYS A 180 1.08 5.25 -34.27
CA LYS A 180 1.76 6.41 -34.85
C LYS A 180 3.07 6.02 -35.54
N ASP A 181 3.84 5.10 -34.95
CA ASP A 181 5.12 4.64 -35.49
C ASP A 181 4.94 3.79 -36.76
N ILE A 182 3.76 3.14 -36.95
CA ILE A 182 3.42 2.39 -38.16
C ILE A 182 2.93 3.32 -39.27
N SER A 183 2.37 4.46 -38.94
CA SER A 183 1.78 5.43 -39.89
C SER A 183 2.78 6.50 -40.38
N SER A 184 3.96 6.55 -39.81
CA SER A 184 5.07 7.45 -40.21
C SER A 184 6.07 6.75 -41.08
#